data_53c3b6fe7ff12ec91be1ca7a987c65eb
#
_entry.id   53c3b6fe7ff12ec91be1ca7a987c65eb
#
_cell.length_a   1.000
_cell.length_b   1.000
_cell.length_c   1.000
_cell.angle_alpha   90.00
_cell.angle_beta   90.00
_cell.angle_gamma   90.00
#
_symmetry.space_group_name_H-M   'P 1'
#
loop_
_entity.id
_entity.type
_entity.pdbx_description
1 polymer ?
#
loop_
_entity_poly.entity_id
_entity_poly.type
_entity_poly.pdbx_seq_one_letter_code
_entity_poly.pdbx_strand_id
1 'polypeptide(L)'
;MRKIQGYLFLLACLTTGWIAAQELVSSAPENADVYFIEPTDGAEVASTFTIKFGLRGMGIAPAGVDMENTGHHHLLIDFDGELDMTQPLPVSDQVRHFGKGQTETEITLPAGEHQLQLVLGNYLHIPHDPAVMSYVITVMVK
;
A
#
# COMPACT_ATOMS: atom_id res chain seq x y z
N MET A 1 47.29 58.65 24.42
CA MET A 1 45.93 58.16 24.55
C MET A 1 45.63 57.24 23.35
N ARG A 2 45.66 55.91 23.58
CA ARG A 2 45.38 54.92 22.53
C ARG A 2 43.95 54.47 22.67
N LYS A 3 43.11 54.73 21.66
CA LYS A 3 41.73 54.26 21.62
C LYS A 3 41.76 52.79 21.16
N ILE A 4 41.29 51.90 22.03
CA ILE A 4 41.07 50.47 21.73
C ILE A 4 39.68 50.37 21.11
N GLN A 5 39.63 50.03 19.81
CA GLN A 5 38.42 49.76 19.07
C GLN A 5 38.06 48.27 19.24
N GLY A 6 37.07 47.99 20.06
CA GLY A 6 36.57 46.61 20.23
C GLY A 6 35.75 46.19 19.00
N TYR A 7 36.18 45.14 18.34
CA TYR A 7 35.41 44.46 17.31
C TYR A 7 34.46 43.49 17.97
N LEU A 8 33.17 43.77 17.88
CA LEU A 8 32.10 42.86 18.29
C LEU A 8 31.94 41.79 17.21
N PHE A 9 32.43 40.56 17.45
CA PHE A 9 32.19 39.41 16.59
C PHE A 9 30.75 38.92 16.84
N LEU A 10 29.88 39.19 15.88
CA LEU A 10 28.53 38.64 15.87
C LEU A 10 28.63 37.18 15.39
N LEU A 11 28.54 36.24 16.32
CA LEU A 11 28.49 34.80 16.02
C LEU A 11 27.09 34.49 15.47
N ALA A 12 26.94 34.43 14.15
CA ALA A 12 25.72 33.93 13.50
C ALA A 12 25.62 32.40 13.70
N CYS A 13 24.78 31.99 14.63
CA CYS A 13 24.39 30.60 14.80
C CYS A 13 23.55 30.17 13.61
N LEU A 14 24.17 29.53 12.61
CA LEU A 14 23.48 28.83 11.54
C LEU A 14 22.85 27.56 12.15
N THR A 15 21.60 27.63 12.57
CA THR A 15 20.79 26.46 12.86
C THR A 15 20.43 25.81 11.52
N THR A 16 21.23 24.84 11.11
CA THR A 16 20.83 23.92 10.02
C THR A 16 19.66 23.10 10.53
N GLY A 17 18.46 23.56 10.19
CA GLY A 17 17.24 22.78 10.40
C GLY A 17 17.32 21.53 9.56
N TRP A 18 17.49 20.39 10.18
CA TRP A 18 17.28 19.11 9.56
C TRP A 18 15.76 18.99 9.32
N ILE A 19 15.33 19.22 8.07
CA ILE A 19 14.00 18.83 7.64
C ILE A 19 14.08 17.31 7.57
N ALA A 20 13.52 16.62 8.56
CA ALA A 20 13.27 15.19 8.47
C ALA A 20 12.38 14.98 7.24
N ALA A 21 12.85 14.26 6.24
CA ALA A 21 12.02 13.81 5.14
C ALA A 21 10.87 13.01 5.79
N GLN A 22 9.64 13.48 5.63
CA GLN A 22 8.48 12.79 6.15
C GLN A 22 8.42 11.41 5.50
N GLU A 23 8.47 10.38 6.31
CA GLU A 23 8.41 9.02 5.81
C GLU A 23 7.03 8.78 5.20
N LEU A 24 6.99 8.52 3.90
CA LEU A 24 5.73 8.34 3.16
C LEU A 24 5.14 6.95 3.34
N VAL A 25 5.98 6.01 3.80
CA VAL A 25 5.57 4.65 4.12
C VAL A 25 4.91 4.65 5.49
N SER A 26 3.68 4.16 5.57
CA SER A 26 2.96 4.04 6.83
C SER A 26 3.30 2.72 7.51
N SER A 27 3.44 2.73 8.83
CA SER A 27 3.61 1.49 9.60
C SER A 27 2.32 0.67 9.62
N ALA A 28 2.45 -0.65 9.73
CA ALA A 28 1.33 -1.55 9.98
C ALA A 28 1.53 -2.30 11.30
N PRO A 29 0.44 -2.62 12.05
CA PRO A 29 0.51 -3.50 13.20
C PRO A 29 1.00 -4.90 12.80
N GLU A 30 1.78 -5.57 13.67
CA GLU A 30 2.29 -6.93 13.42
C GLU A 30 1.19 -7.97 13.18
N ASN A 31 -0.01 -7.74 13.69
CA ASN A 31 -1.16 -8.62 13.50
C ASN A 31 -2.06 -8.22 12.31
N ALA A 32 -1.61 -7.27 11.48
CA ALA A 32 -2.30 -6.91 10.25
C ALA A 32 -2.24 -8.07 9.25
N ASP A 33 -3.39 -8.42 8.69
CA ASP A 33 -3.51 -9.53 7.76
C ASP A 33 -4.60 -9.24 6.73
N VAL A 34 -4.25 -9.27 5.46
CA VAL A 34 -5.17 -9.17 4.33
C VAL A 34 -5.31 -10.54 3.67
N TYR A 35 -6.53 -10.94 3.34
CA TYR A 35 -6.80 -12.29 2.83
C TYR A 35 -8.01 -12.30 1.90
N PHE A 36 -8.12 -13.36 1.10
CA PHE A 36 -9.32 -13.62 0.30
C PHE A 36 -10.37 -14.32 1.17
N ILE A 37 -11.59 -13.77 1.18
CA ILE A 37 -12.78 -14.45 1.69
C ILE A 37 -13.30 -15.38 0.59
N GLU A 38 -13.37 -14.86 -0.65
CA GLU A 38 -13.73 -15.55 -1.89
C GLU A 38 -12.91 -14.98 -3.04
N PRO A 39 -12.48 -15.81 -4.00
CA PRO A 39 -12.48 -17.28 -3.99
C PRO A 39 -11.42 -17.85 -3.04
N THR A 40 -11.49 -19.14 -2.73
CA THR A 40 -10.43 -19.87 -2.04
C THR A 40 -9.34 -20.31 -3.03
N ASP A 41 -8.15 -20.59 -2.51
CA ASP A 41 -7.06 -21.16 -3.32
C ASP A 41 -7.50 -22.48 -3.98
N GLY A 42 -7.19 -22.65 -5.26
CA GLY A 42 -7.57 -23.79 -6.09
C GLY A 42 -9.03 -23.78 -6.56
N ALA A 43 -9.79 -22.71 -6.35
CA ALA A 43 -11.19 -22.67 -6.76
C ALA A 43 -11.37 -22.69 -8.28
N GLU A 44 -12.40 -23.39 -8.74
CA GLU A 44 -12.92 -23.26 -10.11
C GLU A 44 -14.01 -22.19 -10.13
N VAL A 45 -13.87 -21.23 -11.03
CA VAL A 45 -14.76 -20.08 -11.15
C VAL A 45 -15.23 -19.86 -12.58
N ALA A 46 -16.38 -19.18 -12.74
CA ALA A 46 -16.83 -18.74 -14.05
C ALA A 46 -15.91 -17.62 -14.58
N SER A 47 -16.02 -17.28 -15.86
CA SER A 47 -15.25 -16.18 -16.49
C SER A 47 -15.47 -14.83 -15.81
N THR A 48 -16.66 -14.59 -15.27
CA THR A 48 -16.98 -13.45 -14.42
C THR A 48 -17.33 -13.98 -13.03
N PHE A 49 -16.61 -13.50 -12.02
CA PHE A 49 -16.76 -13.96 -10.63
C PHE A 49 -16.52 -12.84 -9.63
N THR A 50 -17.08 -13.01 -8.44
CA THR A 50 -16.91 -12.08 -7.33
C THR A 50 -15.65 -12.42 -6.53
N ILE A 51 -14.92 -11.39 -6.12
CA ILE A 51 -13.82 -11.50 -5.15
C ILE A 51 -14.24 -10.70 -3.91
N LYS A 52 -14.10 -11.30 -2.73
CA LYS A 52 -14.31 -10.63 -1.44
C LYS A 52 -13.02 -10.59 -0.66
N PHE A 53 -12.68 -9.42 -0.17
CA PHE A 53 -11.45 -9.11 0.56
C PHE A 53 -11.70 -9.10 2.06
N GLY A 54 -10.81 -9.72 2.82
CA GLY A 54 -10.78 -9.66 4.27
C GLY A 54 -9.59 -8.86 4.77
N LEU A 55 -9.76 -8.16 5.87
CA LEU A 55 -8.70 -7.45 6.57
C LEU A 55 -8.87 -7.62 8.08
N ARG A 56 -7.77 -7.92 8.77
CA ARG A 56 -7.70 -7.98 10.24
C ARG A 56 -6.59 -7.08 10.74
N GLY A 57 -6.75 -6.57 11.96
CA GLY A 57 -5.75 -5.75 12.64
C GLY A 57 -5.66 -4.31 12.15
N MET A 58 -6.34 -3.98 11.07
CA MET A 58 -6.41 -2.63 10.48
C MET A 58 -7.84 -2.32 10.01
N GLY A 59 -8.10 -1.06 9.73
CA GLY A 59 -9.33 -0.58 9.11
C GLY A 59 -9.19 -0.29 7.63
N ILE A 60 -10.32 -0.19 6.93
CA ILE A 60 -10.39 0.29 5.56
C ILE A 60 -10.64 1.79 5.56
N ALA A 61 -9.85 2.54 4.81
CA ALA A 61 -10.07 3.95 4.52
C ALA A 61 -9.91 4.21 3.02
N PRO A 62 -10.67 5.15 2.45
CA PRO A 62 -10.48 5.55 1.05
C PRO A 62 -9.07 6.12 0.80
N ALA A 63 -8.60 6.02 -0.44
CA ALA A 63 -7.38 6.69 -0.89
C ALA A 63 -7.43 8.19 -0.57
N GLY A 64 -6.31 8.77 -0.14
CA GLY A 64 -6.21 10.16 0.27
C GLY A 64 -6.64 10.44 1.71
N VAL A 65 -7.23 9.48 2.42
CA VAL A 65 -7.56 9.60 3.86
C VAL A 65 -6.40 9.09 4.69
N ASP A 66 -5.64 10.03 5.25
CA ASP A 66 -4.51 9.72 6.15
C ASP A 66 -5.04 9.45 7.56
N MET A 67 -5.19 8.18 7.89
CA MET A 67 -5.64 7.70 9.19
C MET A 67 -4.75 6.54 9.63
N GLU A 68 -4.27 6.61 10.86
CA GLU A 68 -3.42 5.56 11.45
C GLU A 68 -4.10 4.19 11.41
N ASN A 69 -3.32 3.15 11.11
CA ASN A 69 -3.78 1.76 11.02
C ASN A 69 -4.94 1.55 10.03
N THR A 70 -4.93 2.27 8.93
CA THR A 70 -5.89 2.09 7.84
C THR A 70 -5.20 2.03 6.48
N GLY A 71 -5.92 1.45 5.52
CA GLY A 71 -5.48 1.39 4.13
C GLY A 71 -6.62 0.98 3.21
N HIS A 72 -6.31 0.77 1.94
CA HIS A 72 -7.27 0.29 0.95
C HIS A 72 -6.66 -0.82 0.09
N HIS A 73 -7.52 -1.67 -0.42
CA HIS A 73 -7.11 -2.86 -1.15
C HIS A 73 -6.59 -2.54 -2.55
N HIS A 74 -5.57 -3.31 -2.93
CA HIS A 74 -5.13 -3.49 -4.32
C HIS A 74 -5.15 -4.99 -4.61
N LEU A 75 -5.48 -5.35 -5.84
CA LEU A 75 -5.50 -6.73 -6.33
C LEU A 75 -4.48 -6.88 -7.45
N LEU A 76 -3.54 -7.78 -7.25
CA LEU A 76 -2.59 -8.22 -8.27
C LEU A 76 -3.20 -9.40 -9.02
N ILE A 77 -3.17 -9.37 -10.35
CA ILE A 77 -3.69 -10.41 -11.24
C ILE A 77 -2.56 -10.83 -12.18
N ASP A 78 -2.11 -12.06 -12.08
CA ASP A 78 -1.00 -12.60 -12.89
C ASP A 78 0.21 -11.65 -12.91
N PHE A 79 0.48 -11.05 -11.76
CA PHE A 79 1.55 -10.06 -11.66
C PHE A 79 2.91 -10.74 -11.65
N ASP A 80 3.73 -10.45 -12.65
CA ASP A 80 5.04 -11.03 -12.87
C ASP A 80 6.20 -10.05 -12.63
N GLY A 81 5.89 -8.84 -12.16
CA GLY A 81 6.86 -7.80 -11.85
C GLY A 81 7.36 -7.80 -10.40
N GLU A 82 8.18 -6.82 -10.08
CA GLU A 82 8.57 -6.49 -8.71
C GLU A 82 7.86 -5.21 -8.27
N LEU A 83 7.36 -5.20 -7.03
CA LEU A 83 6.79 -4.00 -6.43
C LEU A 83 7.88 -3.23 -5.69
N ASP A 84 7.99 -1.94 -5.96
CA ASP A 84 8.76 -1.04 -5.08
C ASP A 84 7.89 -0.69 -3.87
N MET A 85 8.23 -1.29 -2.72
CA MET A 85 7.48 -1.13 -1.48
C MET A 85 7.58 0.27 -0.86
N THR A 86 8.37 1.16 -1.45
CA THR A 86 8.57 2.55 -1.02
C THR A 86 7.86 3.56 -1.92
N GLN A 87 7.23 3.09 -2.98
CA GLN A 87 6.55 3.91 -3.99
C GLN A 87 5.06 3.55 -4.10
N PRO A 88 4.24 4.45 -4.61
CA PRO A 88 2.85 4.13 -4.92
C PRO A 88 2.75 2.93 -5.86
N LEU A 89 1.86 2.00 -5.53
CA LEU A 89 1.55 0.86 -6.39
C LEU A 89 1.13 1.33 -7.78
N PRO A 90 1.63 0.69 -8.85
CA PRO A 90 1.24 1.06 -10.21
C PRO A 90 -0.24 0.80 -10.45
N VAL A 91 -0.83 1.50 -11.42
CA VAL A 91 -2.17 1.20 -11.94
C VAL A 91 -2.02 0.56 -13.31
N SER A 92 -2.49 -0.67 -13.46
CA SER A 92 -2.40 -1.43 -14.70
C SER A 92 -3.51 -2.49 -14.76
N ASP A 93 -3.56 -3.25 -15.84
CA ASP A 93 -4.48 -4.41 -15.92
C ASP A 93 -4.11 -5.50 -14.91
N GLN A 94 -2.83 -5.60 -14.53
CA GLN A 94 -2.34 -6.55 -13.53
C GLN A 94 -2.43 -6.02 -12.07
N VAL A 95 -2.66 -4.71 -11.88
CA VAL A 95 -2.77 -4.09 -10.54
C VAL A 95 -4.03 -3.24 -10.47
N ARG A 96 -5.06 -3.78 -9.85
CA ARG A 96 -6.37 -3.13 -9.67
C ARG A 96 -6.44 -2.39 -8.35
N HIS A 97 -6.96 -1.18 -8.38
CA HIS A 97 -7.03 -0.26 -7.24
C HIS A 97 -8.47 -0.08 -6.74
N PHE A 98 -8.68 -0.20 -5.42
CA PHE A 98 -10.00 -0.08 -4.76
C PHE A 98 -10.04 1.12 -3.80
N GLY A 99 -9.75 2.29 -4.31
CA GLY A 99 -9.53 3.52 -3.55
C GLY A 99 -10.77 4.18 -2.94
N LYS A 100 -11.96 3.60 -3.08
CA LYS A 100 -13.18 4.09 -2.43
C LYS A 100 -13.52 3.31 -1.15
N GLY A 101 -12.62 2.40 -0.72
CA GLY A 101 -12.86 1.53 0.44
C GLY A 101 -13.70 0.30 0.12
N GLN A 102 -13.70 -0.14 -1.15
CA GLN A 102 -14.39 -1.37 -1.54
C GLN A 102 -13.75 -2.59 -0.87
N THR A 103 -14.58 -3.52 -0.42
CA THR A 103 -14.17 -4.80 0.18
C THR A 103 -14.55 -5.99 -0.69
N GLU A 104 -15.17 -5.75 -1.83
CA GLU A 104 -15.49 -6.76 -2.84
C GLU A 104 -15.51 -6.14 -4.24
N THR A 105 -15.36 -6.98 -5.23
CA THR A 105 -15.44 -6.61 -6.64
C THR A 105 -15.86 -7.80 -7.48
N GLU A 106 -16.35 -7.52 -8.68
CA GLU A 106 -16.54 -8.50 -9.74
C GLU A 106 -15.48 -8.28 -10.81
N ILE A 107 -14.83 -9.34 -11.25
CA ILE A 107 -13.84 -9.30 -12.33
C ILE A 107 -14.18 -10.34 -13.40
N THR A 108 -13.69 -10.07 -14.60
CA THR A 108 -13.78 -11.00 -15.75
C THR A 108 -12.38 -11.36 -16.20
N LEU A 109 -12.07 -12.65 -16.23
CA LEU A 109 -10.79 -13.19 -16.71
C LEU A 109 -11.05 -14.22 -17.82
N PRO A 110 -10.11 -14.40 -18.76
CA PRO A 110 -10.20 -15.47 -19.76
C PRO A 110 -10.12 -16.85 -19.10
N ALA A 111 -10.55 -17.88 -19.81
CA ALA A 111 -10.42 -19.26 -19.34
C ALA A 111 -8.95 -19.62 -19.16
N GLY A 112 -8.62 -20.33 -18.07
CA GLY A 112 -7.27 -20.73 -17.73
C GLY A 112 -6.96 -20.55 -16.25
N GLU A 113 -5.72 -20.82 -15.89
CA GLU A 113 -5.18 -20.62 -14.55
C GLU A 113 -4.76 -19.15 -14.35
N HIS A 114 -5.15 -18.56 -13.23
CA HIS A 114 -4.80 -17.19 -12.85
C HIS A 114 -4.31 -17.13 -11.42
N GLN A 115 -3.32 -16.29 -11.15
CA GLN A 115 -2.81 -16.02 -9.82
C GLN A 115 -3.34 -14.68 -9.32
N LEU A 116 -3.81 -14.66 -8.08
CA LEU A 116 -4.35 -13.47 -7.43
C LEU A 116 -3.63 -13.23 -6.11
N GLN A 117 -3.34 -11.96 -5.81
CA GLN A 117 -2.75 -11.56 -4.53
C GLN A 117 -3.31 -10.20 -4.10
N LEU A 118 -3.53 -10.01 -2.80
CA LEU A 118 -3.95 -8.73 -2.24
C LEU A 118 -2.76 -8.00 -1.63
N VAL A 119 -2.76 -6.67 -1.78
CA VAL A 119 -1.83 -5.75 -1.13
C VAL A 119 -2.63 -4.60 -0.54
N LEU A 120 -2.35 -4.23 0.71
CA LEU A 120 -2.94 -3.05 1.33
C LEU A 120 -2.02 -1.85 1.10
N GLY A 121 -2.53 -0.81 0.47
CA GLY A 121 -1.85 0.48 0.30
C GLY A 121 -2.34 1.52 1.29
N ASN A 122 -1.46 2.40 1.72
CA ASN A 122 -1.80 3.55 2.55
C ASN A 122 -2.53 4.64 1.74
N TYR A 123 -2.80 5.80 2.35
CA TYR A 123 -3.49 6.92 1.71
C TYR A 123 -2.83 7.44 0.42
N LEU A 124 -1.52 7.16 0.22
CA LEU A 124 -0.75 7.47 -1.00
C LEU A 124 -0.57 6.27 -1.93
N HIS A 125 -1.25 5.15 -1.70
CA HIS A 125 -1.10 3.89 -2.44
C HIS A 125 0.24 3.18 -2.21
N ILE A 126 1.01 3.59 -1.22
CA ILE A 126 2.29 2.97 -0.88
C ILE A 126 2.02 1.78 0.05
N PRO A 127 2.60 0.59 -0.19
CA PRO A 127 2.49 -0.52 0.75
C PRO A 127 2.97 -0.14 2.15
N HIS A 128 2.39 -0.75 3.18
CA HIS A 128 2.80 -0.52 4.57
C HIS A 128 4.12 -1.23 4.88
N ASP A 129 4.77 -0.83 5.97
CA ASP A 129 5.93 -1.53 6.55
C ASP A 129 5.62 -1.94 8.00
N PRO A 130 5.63 -3.27 8.34
CA PRO A 130 5.76 -4.39 7.41
C PRO A 130 4.63 -4.46 6.39
N ALA A 131 4.91 -5.02 5.20
CA ALA A 131 3.96 -5.11 4.12
C ALA A 131 2.75 -5.98 4.50
N VAL A 132 1.54 -5.46 4.26
CA VAL A 132 0.28 -6.20 4.48
C VAL A 132 -0.15 -6.79 3.15
N MET A 133 0.25 -8.04 2.91
CA MET A 133 0.02 -8.77 1.67
C MET A 133 -0.54 -10.15 1.95
N SER A 134 -1.47 -10.61 1.11
CA SER A 134 -1.98 -11.98 1.20
C SER A 134 -0.99 -13.00 0.65
N TYR A 135 -1.22 -14.28 0.96
CA TYR A 135 -0.68 -15.35 0.12
C TYR A 135 -1.24 -15.21 -1.30
N VAL A 136 -0.45 -15.67 -2.27
CA VAL A 136 -0.95 -15.84 -3.64
C VAL A 136 -1.93 -17.01 -3.64
N ILE A 137 -3.10 -16.81 -4.24
CA ILE A 137 -4.04 -17.88 -4.53
C ILE A 137 -4.08 -18.14 -6.02
N THR A 138 -4.40 -19.37 -6.40
CA THR A 138 -4.61 -19.77 -7.79
C THR A 138 -6.08 -20.09 -8.02
N VAL A 139 -6.65 -19.58 -9.10
CA VAL A 139 -8.02 -19.91 -9.53
C VAL A 139 -8.01 -20.47 -10.94
N MET A 140 -8.94 -21.39 -11.22
CA MET A 140 -9.15 -21.95 -12.56
C MET A 140 -10.45 -21.40 -13.15
N VAL A 141 -10.31 -20.55 -14.15
CA VAL A 141 -11.45 -19.98 -14.89
C VAL A 141 -11.91 -20.95 -15.98
N LYS A 142 -13.21 -21.27 -16.00
CA LYS A 142 -13.85 -22.21 -16.93
C LYS A 142 -14.55 -21.49 -18.07
#